data_4ea73cdb3026c070b88df4bb3ac443a4
#
_entry.id   4ea73cdb3026c070b88df4bb3ac443a4
#
_cell.length_a   1.000
_cell.length_b   1.000
_cell.length_c   1.000
_cell.angle_alpha   90.00
_cell.angle_beta   90.00
_cell.angle_gamma   90.00
#
_symmetry.space_group_name_H-M   'P 1'
#
loop_
_entity.id
_entity.type
_entity.pdbx_description
1 polymer ?
#
loop_
_entity_poly.entity_id
_entity_poly.type
_entity_poly.pdbx_seq_one_letter_code
_entity_poly.pdbx_strand_id
1 'polypeptide(L)'
;MAIIYIETNFLMSIATGREAEAIMLLRDLSSSVQLVIPSVCFMEAWSAFEDELKRQNSFKEQLSRQISETKRDVTSEKVASLSFHLEESLVHYVQRIDEIELRLYEAISLMSENAEMIVLSSEIIQASLNRPIIKKDPTDNLILHCILSHARSHPTETKVFLSGNVKEFGLSEVQNTLREAGITKYFSVTKNFLGWLQSQS
;
A
#
# COMPACT_ATOMS: atom_id res chain seq x y z
N MET A 1 -23.79 -5.24 -6.38
CA MET A 1 -22.47 -4.63 -6.52
C MET A 1 -21.68 -4.94 -5.24
N ALA A 2 -20.40 -5.28 -5.37
CA ALA A 2 -19.56 -5.56 -4.21
C ALA A 2 -18.70 -4.33 -3.90
N ILE A 3 -18.70 -3.89 -2.63
CA ILE A 3 -17.83 -2.81 -2.14
C ILE A 3 -16.54 -3.42 -1.62
N ILE A 4 -15.41 -2.94 -2.13
CA ILE A 4 -14.07 -3.37 -1.72
C ILE A 4 -13.36 -2.22 -1.07
N TYR A 5 -13.18 -2.33 0.23
CA TYR A 5 -12.34 -1.40 0.98
C TYR A 5 -10.88 -1.76 0.79
N ILE A 6 -10.08 -0.76 0.51
CA ILE A 6 -8.62 -0.85 0.40
C ILE A 6 -7.97 0.23 1.25
N GLU A 7 -6.68 0.06 1.56
CA GLU A 7 -5.93 0.98 2.40
C GLU A 7 -4.53 1.25 1.81
N THR A 8 -3.71 1.98 2.52
CA THR A 8 -2.41 2.49 2.09
C THR A 8 -1.46 1.41 1.54
N ASN A 9 -1.44 0.22 2.15
CA ASN A 9 -0.56 -0.86 1.69
C ASN A 9 -0.92 -1.35 0.29
N PHE A 10 -2.16 -1.20 -0.16
CA PHE A 10 -2.54 -1.52 -1.54
C PHE A 10 -1.82 -0.60 -2.53
N LEU A 11 -1.81 0.73 -2.29
CA LEU A 11 -1.07 1.69 -3.11
C LEU A 11 0.44 1.42 -3.08
N MET A 12 0.98 1.16 -1.89
CA MET A 12 2.41 0.86 -1.72
C MET A 12 2.82 -0.48 -2.32
N SER A 13 1.92 -1.47 -2.37
CA SER A 13 2.20 -2.75 -3.05
C SER A 13 2.35 -2.58 -4.56
N ILE A 14 1.55 -1.71 -5.16
CA ILE A 14 1.67 -1.34 -6.58
C ILE A 14 2.99 -0.60 -6.82
N ALA A 15 3.25 0.45 -6.04
CA ALA A 15 4.46 1.26 -6.19
C ALA A 15 5.73 0.42 -6.09
N THR A 16 5.82 -0.46 -5.10
CA THR A 16 6.99 -1.31 -4.88
C THR A 16 7.03 -2.57 -5.74
N GLY A 17 5.98 -2.83 -6.53
CA GLY A 17 5.87 -4.00 -7.40
C GLY A 17 5.72 -5.33 -6.66
N ARG A 18 5.15 -5.31 -5.45
CA ARG A 18 4.98 -6.52 -4.62
C ARG A 18 3.82 -7.40 -5.08
N GLU A 19 2.77 -6.79 -5.64
CA GLU A 19 1.58 -7.49 -6.12
C GLU A 19 1.24 -7.02 -7.54
N ALA A 20 1.55 -7.85 -8.54
CA ALA A 20 1.26 -7.53 -9.93
C ALA A 20 -0.26 -7.43 -10.20
N GLU A 21 -1.04 -8.22 -9.48
CA GLU A 21 -2.50 -8.24 -9.60
C GLU A 21 -3.17 -6.96 -9.09
N ALA A 22 -2.52 -6.20 -8.21
CA ALA A 22 -3.09 -4.97 -7.64
C ALA A 22 -3.29 -3.88 -8.70
N ILE A 23 -2.30 -3.66 -9.59
CA ILE A 23 -2.43 -2.68 -10.68
C ILE A 23 -3.45 -3.16 -11.73
N MET A 24 -3.53 -4.47 -11.98
CA MET A 24 -4.54 -5.04 -12.89
C MET A 24 -5.95 -4.81 -12.35
N LEU A 25 -6.15 -4.98 -11.04
CA LEU A 25 -7.44 -4.69 -10.40
C LEU A 25 -7.86 -3.22 -10.61
N LEU A 26 -6.94 -2.27 -10.55
CA LEU A 26 -7.25 -0.85 -10.78
C LEU A 26 -7.60 -0.53 -12.23
N ARG A 27 -6.93 -1.16 -13.18
CA ARG A 27 -7.13 -0.91 -14.62
C ARG A 27 -8.37 -1.59 -15.17
N ASP A 28 -8.68 -2.80 -14.69
CA ASP A 28 -9.72 -3.67 -15.23
C ASP A 28 -10.88 -3.87 -14.22
N LEU A 29 -11.34 -2.77 -13.61
CA LEU A 29 -12.47 -2.80 -12.69
C LEU A 29 -13.75 -3.28 -13.39
N SER A 30 -14.28 -4.42 -12.93
CA SER A 30 -15.62 -4.86 -13.34
C SER A 30 -16.68 -3.89 -12.83
N SER A 31 -17.71 -3.61 -13.63
CA SER A 31 -18.87 -2.79 -13.24
C SER A 31 -19.65 -3.35 -12.02
N SER A 32 -19.38 -4.60 -11.66
CA SER A 32 -19.96 -5.26 -10.47
C SER A 32 -19.22 -4.92 -9.16
N VAL A 33 -18.10 -4.22 -9.24
CA VAL A 33 -17.18 -3.91 -8.13
C VAL A 33 -17.02 -2.41 -7.97
N GLN A 34 -17.08 -1.93 -6.73
CA GLN A 34 -16.77 -0.56 -6.35
C GLN A 34 -15.58 -0.56 -5.39
N LEU A 35 -14.51 0.10 -5.76
CA LEU A 35 -13.38 0.35 -4.86
C LEU A 35 -13.70 1.54 -3.96
N VAL A 36 -13.35 1.43 -2.70
CA VAL A 36 -13.54 2.48 -1.70
C VAL A 36 -12.28 2.61 -0.87
N ILE A 37 -11.77 3.83 -0.74
CA ILE A 37 -10.53 4.13 -0.01
C ILE A 37 -10.71 5.35 0.91
N PRO A 38 -10.26 5.30 2.17
CA PRO A 38 -10.18 6.49 3.01
C PRO A 38 -9.22 7.54 2.42
N SER A 39 -9.62 8.80 2.37
CA SER A 39 -8.79 9.89 1.83
C SER A 39 -7.45 10.05 2.55
N VAL A 40 -7.38 9.70 3.83
CA VAL A 40 -6.15 9.71 4.63
C VAL A 40 -5.08 8.74 4.09
N CYS A 41 -5.47 7.67 3.39
CA CYS A 41 -4.54 6.70 2.81
C CYS A 41 -3.63 7.32 1.75
N PHE A 42 -4.08 8.35 1.04
CA PHE A 42 -3.23 9.06 0.07
C PHE A 42 -2.11 9.82 0.77
N MET A 43 -2.41 10.52 1.87
CA MET A 43 -1.40 11.23 2.67
C MET A 43 -0.41 10.27 3.31
N GLU A 44 -0.90 9.14 3.82
CA GLU A 44 -0.06 8.12 4.39
C GLU A 44 0.84 7.45 3.33
N ALA A 45 0.32 7.18 2.12
CA ALA A 45 1.11 6.65 1.02
C ALA A 45 2.26 7.59 0.62
N TRP A 46 2.00 8.90 0.56
CA TRP A 46 3.05 9.90 0.33
C TRP A 46 4.10 9.89 1.43
N SER A 47 3.68 9.88 2.69
CA SER A 47 4.61 9.83 3.83
C SER A 47 5.45 8.55 3.83
N ALA A 48 4.83 7.39 3.57
CA ALA A 48 5.53 6.12 3.47
C ALA A 48 6.53 6.10 2.30
N PHE A 49 6.17 6.73 1.18
CA PHE A 49 7.06 6.86 0.03
C PHE A 49 8.25 7.78 0.33
N GLU A 50 8.04 8.93 0.99
CA GLU A 50 9.14 9.81 1.40
C GLU A 50 10.14 9.08 2.32
N ASP A 51 9.65 8.27 3.24
CA ASP A 51 10.52 7.49 4.13
C ASP A 51 11.25 6.37 3.37
N GLU A 52 10.62 5.75 2.38
CA GLU A 52 11.28 4.83 1.46
C GLU A 52 12.38 5.52 0.68
N LEU A 53 12.11 6.71 0.10
CA LEU A 53 13.12 7.52 -0.62
C LEU A 53 14.32 7.88 0.26
N LYS A 54 14.11 8.27 1.52
CA LYS A 54 15.19 8.56 2.47
C LYS A 54 16.09 7.34 2.67
N ARG A 55 15.50 6.16 2.88
CA ARG A 55 16.26 4.90 3.03
C ARG A 55 17.04 4.56 1.77
N GLN A 56 16.42 4.71 0.61
CA GLN A 56 17.04 4.42 -0.68
C GLN A 56 18.18 5.38 -1.02
N ASN A 57 18.01 6.67 -0.76
CA ASN A 57 19.06 7.66 -0.94
C ASN A 57 20.25 7.41 0.00
N SER A 58 20.00 7.04 1.26
CA SER A 58 21.07 6.66 2.18
C SER A 58 21.89 5.46 1.67
N PHE A 59 21.22 4.43 1.14
CA PHE A 59 21.91 3.28 0.55
C PHE A 59 22.70 3.66 -0.72
N LYS A 60 22.13 4.49 -1.59
CA LYS A 60 22.80 5.03 -2.79
C LYS A 60 24.10 5.74 -2.42
N GLU A 61 24.07 6.59 -1.39
CA GLU A 61 25.27 7.29 -0.90
C GLU A 61 26.32 6.34 -0.34
N GLN A 62 25.89 5.31 0.40
CA GLN A 62 26.80 4.28 0.92
C GLN A 62 27.46 3.51 -0.22
N LEU A 63 26.68 3.08 -1.23
CA LEU A 63 27.19 2.37 -2.39
C LEU A 63 28.18 3.23 -3.18
N SER A 64 27.87 4.52 -3.41
CA SER A 64 28.76 5.46 -4.07
C SER A 64 30.09 5.65 -3.33
N ARG A 65 30.05 5.68 -2.00
CA ARG A 65 31.28 5.73 -1.18
C ARG A 65 32.11 4.45 -1.33
N GLN A 66 31.47 3.28 -1.29
CA GLN A 66 32.18 2.00 -1.48
C GLN A 66 32.81 1.89 -2.86
N ILE A 67 32.16 2.35 -3.92
CA ILE A 67 32.74 2.44 -5.26
C ILE A 67 34.02 3.29 -5.25
N SER A 68 33.94 4.47 -4.60
CA SER A 68 35.07 5.40 -4.53
C SER A 68 36.25 4.82 -3.73
N GLU A 69 36.00 4.10 -2.66
CA GLU A 69 37.02 3.42 -1.85
C GLU A 69 37.65 2.25 -2.60
N THR A 70 36.82 1.42 -3.24
CA THR A 70 37.30 0.30 -4.05
C THR A 70 38.24 0.74 -5.15
N LYS A 71 37.95 1.86 -5.84
CA LYS A 71 38.81 2.41 -6.90
C LYS A 71 40.19 2.91 -6.42
N ARG A 72 40.38 3.11 -5.11
CA ARG A 72 41.69 3.51 -4.54
C ARG A 72 42.64 2.33 -4.37
N ASP A 73 42.15 1.10 -4.33
CA ASP A 73 43.02 -0.08 -4.29
C ASP A 73 43.58 -0.38 -5.67
N VAL A 74 44.86 -0.04 -5.87
CA VAL A 74 45.59 -0.26 -7.12
C VAL A 74 46.35 -1.57 -7.17
N THR A 75 46.22 -2.39 -6.12
CA THR A 75 47.01 -3.63 -5.95
C THR A 75 46.20 -4.89 -6.26
N SER A 76 44.91 -4.87 -6.12
CA SER A 76 44.03 -6.02 -6.33
C SER A 76 43.61 -6.17 -7.78
N GLU A 77 43.89 -7.31 -8.39
CA GLU A 77 43.43 -7.66 -9.75
C GLU A 77 41.90 -7.73 -9.86
N LYS A 78 41.19 -7.84 -8.75
CA LYS A 78 39.71 -7.93 -8.71
C LYS A 78 39.01 -6.59 -8.66
N VAL A 79 39.74 -5.51 -8.39
CA VAL A 79 39.15 -4.15 -8.20
C VAL A 79 38.41 -3.68 -9.44
N ALA A 80 38.94 -3.88 -10.63
CA ALA A 80 38.30 -3.44 -11.86
C ALA A 80 36.92 -4.11 -12.06
N SER A 81 36.84 -5.43 -11.86
CA SER A 81 35.60 -6.17 -11.98
C SER A 81 34.60 -5.78 -10.88
N LEU A 82 35.06 -5.67 -9.63
CA LEU A 82 34.21 -5.26 -8.51
C LEU A 82 33.63 -3.85 -8.71
N SER A 83 34.48 -2.88 -9.08
CA SER A 83 34.02 -1.50 -9.34
C SER A 83 32.99 -1.45 -10.44
N PHE A 84 33.19 -2.19 -11.54
CA PHE A 84 32.24 -2.26 -12.64
C PHE A 84 30.88 -2.77 -12.18
N HIS A 85 30.81 -3.89 -11.46
CA HIS A 85 29.55 -4.44 -10.98
C HIS A 85 28.84 -3.54 -9.95
N LEU A 86 29.58 -2.84 -9.09
CA LEU A 86 29.00 -1.88 -8.15
C LEU A 86 28.42 -0.67 -8.89
N GLU A 87 29.09 -0.17 -9.93
CA GLU A 87 28.60 0.93 -10.76
C GLU A 87 27.33 0.54 -11.54
N GLU A 88 27.30 -0.64 -12.17
CA GLU A 88 26.10 -1.16 -12.81
C GLU A 88 24.95 -1.30 -11.80
N SER A 89 25.23 -1.84 -10.61
CA SER A 89 24.24 -1.96 -9.54
C SER A 89 23.70 -0.62 -9.11
N LEU A 90 24.55 0.41 -9.03
CA LEU A 90 24.11 1.77 -8.68
C LEU A 90 23.16 2.34 -9.74
N VAL A 91 23.47 2.15 -11.04
CA VAL A 91 22.59 2.60 -12.14
C VAL A 91 21.22 1.93 -12.05
N HIS A 92 21.18 0.61 -11.94
CA HIS A 92 19.91 -0.12 -11.82
C HIS A 92 19.13 0.23 -10.54
N TYR A 93 19.85 0.51 -9.47
CA TYR A 93 19.22 0.92 -8.22
C TYR A 93 18.54 2.28 -8.33
N VAL A 94 19.17 3.25 -8.98
CA VAL A 94 18.57 4.57 -9.25
C VAL A 94 17.34 4.44 -10.16
N GLN A 95 17.45 3.69 -11.25
CA GLN A 95 16.31 3.44 -12.15
C GLN A 95 15.11 2.82 -11.40
N ARG A 96 15.37 1.89 -10.47
CA ARG A 96 14.31 1.30 -9.65
C ARG A 96 13.63 2.34 -8.73
N ILE A 97 14.36 3.32 -8.21
CA ILE A 97 13.77 4.40 -7.40
C ILE A 97 12.77 5.20 -8.26
N ASP A 98 13.19 5.60 -9.46
CA ASP A 98 12.35 6.37 -10.39
C ASP A 98 11.09 5.57 -10.80
N GLU A 99 11.24 4.25 -11.00
CA GLU A 99 10.11 3.37 -11.29
C GLU A 99 9.09 3.28 -10.14
N ILE A 100 9.56 3.23 -8.88
CA ILE A 100 8.66 3.18 -7.71
C ILE A 100 7.85 4.48 -7.63
N GLU A 101 8.50 5.62 -7.83
CA GLU A 101 7.83 6.91 -7.85
C GLU A 101 6.75 6.96 -8.93
N LEU A 102 7.12 6.62 -10.16
CA LEU A 102 6.19 6.63 -11.30
C LEU A 102 4.97 5.74 -11.06
N ARG A 103 5.19 4.52 -10.55
CA ARG A 103 4.09 3.58 -10.24
C ARG A 103 3.19 4.10 -9.12
N LEU A 104 3.74 4.79 -8.11
CA LEU A 104 2.92 5.39 -7.05
C LEU A 104 2.03 6.49 -7.61
N TYR A 105 2.58 7.39 -8.44
CA TYR A 105 1.81 8.45 -9.09
C TYR A 105 0.69 7.86 -9.96
N GLU A 106 0.99 6.84 -10.76
CA GLU A 106 0.00 6.14 -11.59
C GLU A 106 -1.10 5.50 -10.71
N ALA A 107 -0.72 4.81 -9.65
CA ALA A 107 -1.69 4.17 -8.74
C ALA A 107 -2.61 5.19 -8.07
N ILE A 108 -2.07 6.33 -7.61
CA ILE A 108 -2.85 7.42 -7.01
C ILE A 108 -3.80 8.03 -8.05
N SER A 109 -3.33 8.30 -9.29
CA SER A 109 -4.16 8.84 -10.36
C SER A 109 -5.34 7.91 -10.67
N LEU A 110 -5.06 6.65 -10.97
CA LEU A 110 -6.07 5.63 -11.26
C LEU A 110 -7.07 5.46 -10.10
N MET A 111 -6.57 5.50 -8.86
CA MET A 111 -7.41 5.39 -7.69
C MET A 111 -8.33 6.60 -7.53
N SER A 112 -7.82 7.80 -7.76
CA SER A 112 -8.60 9.04 -7.67
C SER A 112 -9.71 9.13 -8.72
N GLU A 113 -9.53 8.48 -9.86
CA GLU A 113 -10.50 8.43 -10.97
C GLU A 113 -11.54 7.33 -10.80
N ASN A 114 -11.17 6.19 -10.22
CA ASN A 114 -11.97 4.97 -10.25
C ASN A 114 -12.52 4.53 -8.89
N ALA A 115 -12.04 5.09 -7.78
CA ALA A 115 -12.49 4.72 -6.45
C ALA A 115 -13.33 5.80 -5.79
N GLU A 116 -14.29 5.40 -4.98
CA GLU A 116 -14.97 6.29 -4.05
C GLU A 116 -14.06 6.62 -2.87
N MET A 117 -13.92 7.90 -2.57
CA MET A 117 -13.11 8.38 -1.44
C MET A 117 -13.96 8.60 -0.20
N ILE A 118 -13.62 7.95 0.90
CA ILE A 118 -14.20 8.26 2.21
C ILE A 118 -13.52 9.52 2.74
N VAL A 119 -14.26 10.62 2.76
CA VAL A 119 -13.78 11.90 3.28
C VAL A 119 -13.71 11.85 4.80
N LEU A 120 -12.59 12.32 5.35
CA LEU A 120 -12.40 12.38 6.79
C LEU A 120 -13.30 13.47 7.40
N SER A 121 -14.23 13.06 8.26
CA SER A 121 -15.13 13.97 8.98
C SER A 121 -14.78 14.08 10.47
N SER A 122 -15.30 15.12 11.14
CA SER A 122 -15.14 15.30 12.58
C SER A 122 -15.70 14.14 13.38
N GLU A 123 -16.81 13.53 12.94
CA GLU A 123 -17.44 12.38 13.58
C GLU A 123 -16.52 11.14 13.54
N ILE A 124 -15.89 10.91 12.40
CA ILE A 124 -14.93 9.78 12.23
C ILE A 124 -13.70 10.00 13.13
N ILE A 125 -13.16 11.21 13.17
CA ILE A 125 -12.04 11.56 14.06
C ILE A 125 -12.42 11.32 15.51
N GLN A 126 -13.55 11.83 15.97
CA GLN A 126 -14.01 11.65 17.35
C GLN A 126 -14.26 10.19 17.69
N ALA A 127 -14.85 9.41 16.77
CA ALA A 127 -15.06 7.98 16.95
C ALA A 127 -13.74 7.23 17.10
N SER A 128 -12.72 7.58 16.30
CA SER A 128 -11.37 7.00 16.38
C SER A 128 -10.68 7.31 17.71
N LEU A 129 -10.80 8.54 18.21
CA LEU A 129 -10.21 8.96 19.48
C LEU A 129 -10.92 8.30 20.69
N ASN A 130 -12.25 8.20 20.64
CA ASN A 130 -13.04 7.64 21.73
C ASN A 130 -12.97 6.11 21.84
N ARG A 131 -12.68 5.43 20.70
CA ARG A 131 -12.60 3.96 20.66
C ARG A 131 -11.36 3.51 19.88
N PRO A 132 -10.17 3.52 20.50
CA PRO A 132 -8.95 3.02 19.86
C PRO A 132 -8.97 1.49 19.78
N ILE A 133 -9.39 0.93 18.63
CA ILE A 133 -9.41 -0.50 18.33
C ILE A 133 -7.99 -0.95 17.99
N ILE A 134 -7.31 -0.24 17.09
CA ILE A 134 -5.89 -0.43 16.80
C ILE A 134 -5.10 0.56 17.66
N LYS A 135 -4.55 0.06 18.78
CA LYS A 135 -3.92 0.91 19.81
C LYS A 135 -2.51 1.34 19.47
N LYS A 136 -1.79 0.58 18.65
CA LYS A 136 -0.37 0.81 18.35
C LYS A 136 -0.15 1.77 17.19
N ASP A 137 -1.11 1.86 16.31
CA ASP A 137 -1.06 2.72 15.14
C ASP A 137 -2.33 3.59 15.04
N PRO A 138 -2.23 4.88 15.42
CA PRO A 138 -3.36 5.79 15.35
C PRO A 138 -3.87 6.04 13.91
N THR A 139 -3.00 5.95 12.91
CA THR A 139 -3.37 6.12 11.49
C THR A 139 -4.19 4.94 11.01
N ASP A 140 -3.73 3.71 11.27
CA ASP A 140 -4.49 2.49 10.98
C ASP A 140 -5.85 2.47 11.72
N ASN A 141 -5.87 2.97 12.98
CA ASN A 141 -7.14 3.10 13.72
C ASN A 141 -8.10 4.09 13.05
N LEU A 142 -7.59 5.22 12.55
CA LEU A 142 -8.40 6.21 11.84
C LEU A 142 -8.92 5.64 10.50
N ILE A 143 -8.08 4.95 9.74
CA ILE A 143 -8.45 4.24 8.51
C ILE A 143 -9.56 3.24 8.80
N LEU A 144 -9.41 2.43 9.85
CA LEU A 144 -10.44 1.48 10.27
C LEU A 144 -11.77 2.19 10.55
N HIS A 145 -11.77 3.29 11.30
CA HIS A 145 -12.98 4.05 11.59
C HIS A 145 -13.63 4.67 10.36
N CYS A 146 -12.87 5.13 9.37
CA CYS A 146 -13.39 5.55 8.07
C CYS A 146 -14.15 4.39 7.40
N ILE A 147 -13.52 3.23 7.31
CA ILE A 147 -14.10 2.04 6.68
C ILE A 147 -15.37 1.59 7.42
N LEU A 148 -15.33 1.55 8.76
CA LEU A 148 -16.49 1.16 9.58
C LEU A 148 -17.67 2.12 9.42
N SER A 149 -17.42 3.42 9.37
CA SER A 149 -18.44 4.44 9.16
C SER A 149 -19.13 4.27 7.80
N HIS A 150 -18.34 4.13 6.75
CA HIS A 150 -18.86 3.92 5.40
C HIS A 150 -19.60 2.58 5.26
N ALA A 151 -19.07 1.51 5.85
CA ALA A 151 -19.69 0.19 5.77
C ALA A 151 -21.07 0.13 6.43
N ARG A 152 -21.28 0.87 7.52
CA ARG A 152 -22.57 0.96 8.22
C ARG A 152 -23.62 1.75 7.43
N SER A 153 -23.21 2.71 6.58
CA SER A 153 -24.14 3.45 5.72
C SER A 153 -24.58 2.65 4.47
N HIS A 154 -23.95 1.49 4.22
CA HIS A 154 -24.25 0.60 3.09
C HIS A 154 -24.65 -0.81 3.59
N PRO A 155 -25.82 -0.96 4.25
CA PRO A 155 -26.14 -2.22 4.95
C PRO A 155 -26.46 -3.40 4.02
N THR A 156 -26.84 -3.16 2.77
CA THR A 156 -27.33 -4.17 1.82
C THR A 156 -26.26 -4.74 0.89
N GLU A 157 -25.13 -4.06 0.77
CA GLU A 157 -24.07 -4.41 -0.17
C GLU A 157 -23.16 -5.52 0.37
N THR A 158 -22.67 -6.37 -0.52
CA THR A 158 -21.57 -7.28 -0.19
C THR A 158 -20.30 -6.47 0.04
N LYS A 159 -19.69 -6.59 1.21
CA LYS A 159 -18.52 -5.80 1.62
C LYS A 159 -17.33 -6.69 1.90
N VAL A 160 -16.19 -6.29 1.34
CA VAL A 160 -14.92 -7.00 1.45
C VAL A 160 -13.86 -5.99 1.87
N PHE A 161 -12.90 -6.40 2.67
CA PHE A 161 -11.71 -5.60 3.00
C PHE A 161 -10.47 -6.31 2.48
N LEU A 162 -9.67 -5.59 1.69
CA LEU A 162 -8.39 -6.03 1.13
C LEU A 162 -7.28 -5.19 1.75
N SER A 163 -6.42 -5.80 2.57
CA SER A 163 -5.30 -5.14 3.21
C SER A 163 -4.14 -6.11 3.47
N GLY A 164 -2.97 -5.77 2.99
CA GLY A 164 -1.71 -6.49 3.27
C GLY A 164 -1.19 -6.33 4.70
N ASN A 165 -1.71 -5.38 5.49
CA ASN A 165 -1.32 -5.16 6.88
C ASN A 165 -2.00 -6.16 7.84
N VAL A 166 -1.59 -7.43 7.72
CA VAL A 166 -2.11 -8.53 8.57
C VAL A 166 -1.83 -8.30 10.05
N LYS A 167 -0.74 -7.57 10.36
CA LYS A 167 -0.31 -7.32 11.72
C LYS A 167 -1.33 -6.51 12.51
N GLU A 168 -1.96 -5.52 11.90
CA GLU A 168 -2.95 -4.65 12.54
C GLU A 168 -4.38 -5.06 12.15
N PHE A 169 -4.69 -5.22 10.87
CA PHE A 169 -6.04 -5.55 10.42
C PHE A 169 -6.38 -7.05 10.53
N GLY A 170 -5.40 -7.94 10.67
CA GLY A 170 -5.61 -9.36 10.90
C GLY A 170 -5.98 -9.73 12.34
N LEU A 171 -5.91 -8.79 13.30
CA LEU A 171 -6.22 -9.01 14.69
C LEU A 171 -7.70 -9.43 14.89
N SER A 172 -7.96 -10.38 15.78
CA SER A 172 -9.31 -10.90 16.02
C SER A 172 -10.31 -9.82 16.43
N GLU A 173 -9.90 -8.83 17.22
CA GLU A 173 -10.73 -7.70 17.64
C GLU A 173 -11.15 -6.84 16.43
N VAL A 174 -10.21 -6.55 15.53
CA VAL A 174 -10.45 -5.79 14.31
C VAL A 174 -11.37 -6.56 13.38
N GLN A 175 -11.11 -7.86 13.17
CA GLN A 175 -11.92 -8.73 12.33
C GLN A 175 -13.37 -8.86 12.84
N ASN A 176 -13.57 -8.92 14.16
CA ASN A 176 -14.90 -8.94 14.75
C ASN A 176 -15.63 -7.61 14.50
N THR A 177 -14.94 -6.48 14.70
CA THR A 177 -15.52 -5.15 14.48
C THR A 177 -15.88 -4.92 13.00
N LEU A 178 -15.05 -5.42 12.06
CA LEU A 178 -15.36 -5.41 10.63
C LEU A 178 -16.63 -6.21 10.32
N ARG A 179 -16.76 -7.41 10.89
CA ARG A 179 -17.99 -8.24 10.72
C ARG A 179 -19.23 -7.57 11.29
N GLU A 180 -19.14 -6.93 12.45
CA GLU A 180 -20.24 -6.14 13.05
C GLU A 180 -20.69 -4.98 12.15
N ALA A 181 -19.79 -4.42 11.33
CA ALA A 181 -20.10 -3.41 10.31
C ALA A 181 -20.59 -4.01 8.98
N GLY A 182 -20.71 -5.34 8.89
CA GLY A 182 -21.17 -6.06 7.70
C GLY A 182 -20.06 -6.37 6.68
N ILE A 183 -18.78 -6.17 7.02
CA ILE A 183 -17.65 -6.59 6.18
C ILE A 183 -17.36 -8.06 6.51
N THR A 184 -17.86 -8.96 5.67
CA THR A 184 -17.86 -10.39 5.96
C THR A 184 -16.61 -11.12 5.49
N LYS A 185 -15.81 -10.50 4.63
CA LYS A 185 -14.60 -11.09 4.07
C LYS A 185 -13.41 -10.15 4.20
N TYR A 186 -12.27 -10.76 4.55
CA TYR A 186 -10.97 -10.09 4.61
C TYR A 186 -9.97 -10.88 3.74
N PHE A 187 -9.26 -10.18 2.89
CA PHE A 187 -8.17 -10.73 2.09
C PHE A 187 -6.88 -9.97 2.36
N SER A 188 -5.79 -10.71 2.55
CA SER A 188 -4.45 -10.14 2.74
C SER A 188 -3.62 -10.13 1.45
N VAL A 189 -4.12 -10.74 0.37
CA VAL A 189 -3.44 -10.87 -0.91
C VAL A 189 -4.46 -10.65 -2.03
N THR A 190 -4.12 -9.78 -2.99
CA THR A 190 -5.00 -9.41 -4.11
C THR A 190 -5.37 -10.61 -4.98
N LYS A 191 -4.44 -11.53 -5.22
CA LYS A 191 -4.70 -12.76 -5.98
C LYS A 191 -5.83 -13.61 -5.38
N ASN A 192 -5.85 -13.75 -4.05
CA ASN A 192 -6.89 -14.52 -3.36
C ASN A 192 -8.26 -13.84 -3.47
N PHE A 193 -8.29 -12.52 -3.39
CA PHE A 193 -9.48 -11.72 -3.63
C PHE A 193 -10.01 -11.91 -5.06
N LEU A 194 -9.15 -11.81 -6.08
CA LEU A 194 -9.55 -12.01 -7.49
C LEU A 194 -10.10 -13.42 -7.73
N GLY A 195 -9.49 -14.47 -7.17
CA GLY A 195 -10.00 -15.83 -7.24
C GLY A 195 -11.39 -15.98 -6.62
N TRP A 196 -11.62 -15.32 -5.49
CA TRP A 196 -12.95 -15.28 -4.88
C TRP A 196 -13.96 -14.52 -5.77
N LEU A 197 -13.59 -13.36 -6.32
CA LEU A 197 -14.46 -12.57 -7.18
C LEU A 197 -14.93 -13.38 -8.40
N GLN A 198 -14.01 -14.10 -9.06
CA GLN A 198 -14.32 -14.98 -10.18
C GLN A 198 -15.29 -16.12 -9.80
N SER A 199 -15.23 -16.60 -8.55
CA SER A 199 -16.15 -17.64 -8.06
C SER A 199 -17.59 -17.15 -7.78
N GLN A 200 -17.81 -15.83 -7.81
CA GLN A 200 -19.13 -15.21 -7.60
C GLN A 200 -19.84 -14.87 -8.93
N SER A 201 -19.11 -14.94 -10.04
CA SER A 201 -19.62 -14.74 -11.40
C SER A 201 -20.19 -16.02 -11.98
#